data_4d0987d5b491a2dda9bbd0cf1c81d912
#
_entry.id   4d0987d5b491a2dda9bbd0cf1c81d912
#
_cell.length_a   1.000
_cell.length_b   1.000
_cell.length_c   1.000
_cell.angle_alpha   90.00
_cell.angle_beta   90.00
_cell.angle_gamma   90.00
#
_symmetry.space_group_name_H-M   'P 1'
#
loop_
_entity.id
_entity.type
_entity.pdbx_description
1 polymer ?
#
loop_
_entity_poly.entity_id
_entity_poly.type
_entity_poly.pdbx_seq_one_letter_code
_entity_poly.pdbx_strand_id
1 'polypeptide(L)'
;MPKTTSSGRAKLSELPDTLKRSPAKAQRTFAKAHDNAVREYGEGERAHRVAFAALKHTFEKRGDHWEPKDHPGPSDPRSRNPRARENRGKTYGGVDAEGNSKEELYRRASGLGVKGRSRMSKGELAEAIARRQ
;
A
#
# COMPACT_ATOMS: atom_id res chain seq x y z
N MET A 1 4.29 -20.59 4.50
CA MET A 1 5.04 -20.22 5.73
C MET A 1 4.50 -18.94 6.32
N PRO A 2 4.25 -18.91 7.64
CA PRO A 2 3.82 -17.67 8.28
C PRO A 2 4.85 -16.56 8.12
N LYS A 3 4.38 -15.32 8.01
CA LYS A 3 5.25 -14.15 7.91
C LYS A 3 5.56 -13.50 9.26
N THR A 4 4.98 -14.06 10.35
CA THR A 4 5.28 -13.60 11.71
C THR A 4 6.05 -14.69 12.47
N THR A 5 6.91 -14.24 13.40
CA THR A 5 7.60 -15.15 14.31
C THR A 5 6.69 -15.49 15.49
N SER A 6 7.12 -16.43 16.33
CA SER A 6 6.37 -16.80 17.55
C SER A 6 6.20 -15.62 18.51
N SER A 7 7.08 -14.62 18.47
CA SER A 7 6.97 -13.41 19.30
C SER A 7 6.11 -12.32 18.67
N GLY A 8 5.51 -12.57 17.49
CA GLY A 8 4.66 -11.61 16.78
C GLY A 8 5.41 -10.64 15.89
N ARG A 9 6.72 -10.78 15.76
CA ARG A 9 7.54 -9.95 14.87
C ARG A 9 7.46 -10.48 13.44
N ALA A 10 7.62 -9.60 12.47
CA ALA A 10 7.66 -9.99 11.06
C ALA A 10 8.96 -10.73 10.74
N LYS A 11 8.86 -11.77 9.90
CA LYS A 11 10.03 -12.46 9.36
C LYS A 11 10.52 -11.70 8.14
N LEU A 12 11.64 -10.99 8.25
CA LEU A 12 12.17 -10.15 7.17
C LEU A 12 12.36 -10.89 5.86
N SER A 13 12.83 -12.14 5.90
CA SER A 13 13.05 -12.95 4.71
C SER A 13 11.77 -13.25 3.92
N GLU A 14 10.61 -13.17 4.57
CA GLU A 14 9.31 -13.48 3.98
C GLU A 14 8.56 -12.23 3.50
N LEU A 15 9.15 -11.04 3.63
CA LEU A 15 8.51 -9.78 3.27
C LEU A 15 8.90 -9.31 1.87
N PRO A 16 7.98 -8.59 1.18
CA PRO A 16 8.36 -7.85 -0.03
C PRO A 16 9.49 -6.86 0.25
N ASP A 17 10.33 -6.59 -0.74
CA ASP A 17 11.51 -5.73 -0.57
C ASP A 17 11.17 -4.34 -0.05
N THR A 18 10.08 -3.75 -0.51
CA THR A 18 9.66 -2.42 -0.03
C THR A 18 9.35 -2.43 1.46
N LEU A 19 8.82 -3.54 1.97
CA LEU A 19 8.53 -3.68 3.41
C LEU A 19 9.78 -3.94 4.22
N LYS A 20 10.80 -4.59 3.65
CA LYS A 20 12.10 -4.75 4.32
C LYS A 20 12.72 -3.39 4.65
N ARG A 21 12.45 -2.38 3.83
CA ARG A 21 12.95 -1.01 3.99
C ARG A 21 12.01 -0.11 4.79
N SER A 22 10.93 -0.67 5.33
CA SER A 22 9.89 0.07 6.04
C SER A 22 10.00 -0.07 7.56
N PRO A 23 9.33 0.81 8.34
CA PRO A 23 9.33 0.69 9.80
C PRO A 23 8.76 -0.66 10.27
N ALA A 24 9.21 -1.11 11.44
CA ALA A 24 8.80 -2.38 12.01
C ALA A 24 7.27 -2.50 12.15
N LYS A 25 6.58 -1.39 12.45
CA LYS A 25 5.11 -1.40 12.56
C LYS A 25 4.44 -1.74 11.24
N ALA A 26 4.96 -1.20 10.11
CA ALA A 26 4.44 -1.53 8.78
C ALA A 26 4.67 -3.01 8.47
N GLN A 27 5.86 -3.51 8.79
CA GLN A 27 6.21 -4.92 8.59
C GLN A 27 5.27 -5.84 9.36
N ARG A 28 5.01 -5.53 10.64
CA ARG A 28 4.10 -6.32 11.48
C ARG A 28 2.66 -6.27 10.97
N THR A 29 2.20 -5.10 10.57
CA THR A 29 0.84 -4.92 10.03
C THR A 29 0.61 -5.81 8.82
N PHE A 30 1.54 -5.78 7.88
CA PHE A 30 1.46 -6.62 6.68
C PHE A 30 1.54 -8.11 7.03
N ALA A 31 2.52 -8.50 7.84
CA ALA A 31 2.76 -9.90 8.16
C ALA A 31 1.57 -10.53 8.89
N LYS A 32 1.00 -9.82 9.87
CA LYS A 32 -0.17 -10.31 10.61
C LYS A 32 -1.39 -10.43 9.72
N ALA A 33 -1.65 -9.43 8.88
CA ALA A 33 -2.79 -9.46 7.96
C ALA A 33 -2.64 -10.59 6.93
N HIS A 34 -1.42 -10.82 6.44
CA HIS A 34 -1.13 -11.91 5.52
C HIS A 34 -1.40 -13.28 6.18
N ASP A 35 -0.87 -13.49 7.38
CA ASP A 35 -1.03 -14.76 8.08
C ASP A 35 -2.50 -15.06 8.40
N ASN A 36 -3.27 -14.03 8.80
CA ASN A 36 -4.69 -14.17 9.03
C ASN A 36 -5.45 -14.50 7.74
N ALA A 37 -5.08 -13.86 6.63
CA ALA A 37 -5.70 -14.12 5.33
C ALA A 37 -5.38 -15.54 4.83
N VAL A 38 -4.17 -16.02 5.06
CA VAL A 38 -3.79 -17.40 4.71
C VAL A 38 -4.65 -18.42 5.45
N ARG A 39 -4.92 -18.18 6.74
CA ARG A 39 -5.80 -19.08 7.52
C ARG A 39 -7.21 -19.12 6.96
N GLU A 40 -7.71 -18.01 6.43
CA GLU A 40 -9.07 -17.91 5.92
C GLU A 40 -9.18 -18.33 4.45
N TYR A 41 -8.21 -17.93 3.60
CA TYR A 41 -8.28 -18.11 2.15
C TYR A 41 -7.22 -19.04 1.57
N GLY A 42 -6.26 -19.49 2.36
CA GLY A 42 -5.10 -20.25 1.87
C GLY A 42 -4.00 -19.38 1.34
N GLU A 43 -2.87 -19.97 1.02
CA GLU A 43 -1.74 -19.27 0.39
C GLU A 43 -2.12 -18.80 -0.99
N GLY A 44 -1.56 -17.68 -1.42
CA GLY A 44 -1.71 -17.18 -2.77
C GLY A 44 -1.96 -15.68 -2.86
N GLU A 45 -2.36 -15.26 -4.04
CA GLU A 45 -2.53 -13.86 -4.39
C GLU A 45 -3.61 -13.16 -3.55
N ARG A 46 -4.68 -13.88 -3.19
CA ARG A 46 -5.75 -13.31 -2.35
C ARG A 46 -5.21 -12.87 -1.00
N ALA A 47 -4.38 -13.69 -0.36
CA ALA A 47 -3.79 -13.35 0.93
C ALA A 47 -2.90 -12.11 0.81
N HIS A 48 -2.13 -11.99 -0.27
CA HIS A 48 -1.31 -10.81 -0.54
C HIS A 48 -2.18 -9.56 -0.73
N ARG A 49 -3.26 -9.64 -1.49
CA ARG A 49 -4.15 -8.50 -1.71
C ARG A 49 -4.78 -8.01 -0.41
N VAL A 50 -5.23 -8.93 0.43
CA VAL A 50 -5.81 -8.60 1.74
C VAL A 50 -4.77 -7.94 2.64
N ALA A 51 -3.55 -8.47 2.65
CA ALA A 51 -2.45 -7.91 3.46
C ALA A 51 -2.10 -6.48 3.01
N PHE A 52 -1.99 -6.24 1.71
CA PHE A 52 -1.72 -4.90 1.20
C PHE A 52 -2.88 -3.93 1.46
N ALA A 53 -4.13 -4.38 1.37
CA ALA A 53 -5.28 -3.54 1.69
C ALA A 53 -5.24 -3.10 3.16
N ALA A 54 -4.90 -4.01 4.07
CA ALA A 54 -4.74 -3.70 5.49
C ALA A 54 -3.60 -2.71 5.73
N LEU A 55 -2.47 -2.91 5.05
CA LEU A 55 -1.31 -2.01 5.15
C LEU A 55 -1.67 -0.61 4.69
N LYS A 56 -2.35 -0.49 3.55
CA LYS A 56 -2.74 0.80 2.96
C LYS A 56 -3.69 1.62 3.82
N HIS A 57 -4.33 1.00 4.79
CA HIS A 57 -5.22 1.72 5.70
C HIS A 57 -4.46 2.70 6.60
N THR A 58 -3.26 2.35 7.02
CA THR A 58 -2.46 3.15 7.96
C THR A 58 -1.10 3.60 7.41
N PHE A 59 -0.67 3.06 6.28
CA PHE A 59 0.61 3.39 5.65
C PHE A 59 0.43 3.74 4.19
N GLU A 60 1.35 4.54 3.66
CA GLU A 60 1.38 4.83 2.22
C GLU A 60 2.78 4.58 1.68
N LYS A 61 2.86 4.19 0.42
CA LYS A 61 4.15 3.96 -0.23
C LYS A 61 4.72 5.28 -0.74
N ARG A 62 5.96 5.57 -0.33
CA ARG A 62 6.74 6.72 -0.78
C ARG A 62 8.11 6.23 -1.24
N GLY A 63 8.34 6.30 -2.56
CA GLY A 63 9.58 5.78 -3.12
C GLY A 63 9.62 4.25 -3.00
N ASP A 64 10.63 3.73 -2.30
CA ASP A 64 10.87 2.29 -2.18
C ASP A 64 10.48 1.69 -0.82
N HIS A 65 9.72 2.44 -0.03
CA HIS A 65 9.33 2.01 1.32
C HIS A 65 7.94 2.55 1.68
N TRP A 66 7.42 2.08 2.83
CA TRP A 66 6.11 2.50 3.35
C TRP A 66 6.28 3.40 4.56
N GLU A 67 5.49 4.46 4.63
CA GLU A 67 5.52 5.44 5.74
C GLU A 67 4.13 5.57 6.35
N PRO A 68 4.04 5.90 7.65
CA PRO A 68 2.74 6.13 8.31
C PRO A 68 1.97 7.27 7.65
N LYS A 69 0.67 7.10 7.52
CA LYS A 69 -0.23 8.15 7.04
C LYS A 69 -0.62 9.06 8.21
N ASP A 70 -0.91 10.33 7.89
CA ASP A 70 -1.41 11.27 8.91
C ASP A 70 -2.80 10.86 9.40
N HIS A 71 -3.62 10.32 8.49
CA HIS A 71 -4.99 9.90 8.82
C HIS A 71 -5.24 8.50 8.24
N PRO A 72 -5.65 7.53 9.08
CA PRO A 72 -6.04 6.20 8.58
C PRO A 72 -7.21 6.28 7.61
N GLY A 73 -7.26 5.37 6.67
CA GLY A 73 -8.36 5.29 5.70
C GLY A 73 -7.93 4.63 4.41
N PRO A 74 -8.89 4.36 3.48
CA PRO A 74 -8.56 3.74 2.20
C PRO A 74 -7.71 4.65 1.33
N SER A 75 -6.76 4.07 0.59
CA SER A 75 -5.84 4.80 -0.30
C SER A 75 -6.35 4.91 -1.73
N ASP A 76 -7.17 3.97 -2.16
CA ASP A 76 -7.63 3.87 -3.53
C ASP A 76 -8.99 3.17 -3.60
N PRO A 77 -9.65 3.16 -4.78
CA PRO A 77 -10.95 2.51 -4.91
C PRO A 77 -10.96 1.03 -4.53
N ARG A 78 -9.86 0.32 -4.80
CA ARG A 78 -9.76 -1.10 -4.45
C ARG A 78 -9.74 -1.30 -2.94
N SER A 79 -8.93 -0.54 -2.21
CA SER A 79 -8.84 -0.68 -0.75
C SER A 79 -10.07 -0.18 -0.03
N ARG A 80 -10.84 0.72 -0.64
CA ARG A 80 -12.12 1.18 -0.11
C ARG A 80 -13.22 0.12 -0.28
N ASN A 81 -13.11 -0.71 -1.32
CA ASN A 81 -14.11 -1.69 -1.67
C ASN A 81 -14.07 -2.87 -0.67
N PRO A 82 -15.18 -3.20 0.04
CA PRO A 82 -15.20 -4.35 0.93
C PRO A 82 -14.98 -5.68 0.19
N ARG A 83 -15.06 -5.67 -1.14
CA ARG A 83 -14.80 -6.84 -1.99
C ARG A 83 -13.40 -6.78 -2.61
N ALA A 84 -12.46 -6.10 -1.96
CA ALA A 84 -11.07 -5.99 -2.43
C ALA A 84 -10.41 -7.36 -2.65
N ARG A 85 -10.79 -8.35 -1.84
CA ARG A 85 -10.32 -9.72 -1.98
C ARG A 85 -10.66 -10.35 -3.34
N GLU A 86 -11.62 -9.79 -4.06
CA GLU A 86 -12.02 -10.24 -5.38
C GLU A 86 -11.25 -9.55 -6.52
N ASN A 87 -10.23 -8.78 -6.17
CA ASN A 87 -9.37 -8.06 -7.11
C ASN A 87 -10.16 -7.05 -7.96
N ARG A 88 -11.10 -6.34 -7.33
CA ARG A 88 -11.92 -5.30 -7.97
C ARG A 88 -11.49 -3.91 -7.54
N GLY A 89 -11.67 -2.95 -8.43
CA GLY A 89 -11.34 -1.55 -8.18
C GLY A 89 -9.91 -1.21 -8.57
N LYS A 90 -9.64 0.09 -8.69
CA LYS A 90 -8.36 0.61 -9.13
C LYS A 90 -7.40 0.77 -7.95
N THR A 91 -6.13 0.50 -8.17
CA THR A 91 -5.07 0.68 -7.19
C THR A 91 -3.94 1.52 -7.79
N TYR A 92 -3.18 2.20 -6.95
CA TYR A 92 -2.11 3.11 -7.38
C TYR A 92 -0.75 2.75 -6.77
N GLY A 93 -0.45 1.47 -6.69
CA GLY A 93 0.85 1.00 -6.22
C GLY A 93 1.21 1.42 -4.80
N GLY A 94 0.21 1.63 -3.96
CA GLY A 94 0.42 2.04 -2.57
C GLY A 94 0.41 3.55 -2.35
N VAL A 95 0.30 4.35 -3.42
CA VAL A 95 0.13 5.80 -3.28
C VAL A 95 -1.26 6.09 -2.72
N ASP A 96 -1.34 6.92 -1.68
CA ASP A 96 -2.60 7.28 -1.04
C ASP A 96 -3.33 8.37 -1.83
N ALA A 97 -4.13 7.96 -2.81
CA ALA A 97 -4.91 8.89 -3.62
C ALA A 97 -6.13 9.44 -2.87
N GLU A 98 -6.68 8.67 -1.93
CA GLU A 98 -7.87 9.07 -1.19
C GLU A 98 -7.56 10.01 -0.02
N GLY A 99 -6.47 9.76 0.70
CA GLY A 99 -6.10 10.54 1.88
C GLY A 99 -5.31 11.81 1.59
N ASN A 100 -4.61 11.87 0.45
CA ASN A 100 -3.85 13.04 0.08
C ASN A 100 -4.68 13.98 -0.79
N SER A 101 -4.45 15.30 -0.63
CA SER A 101 -5.06 16.30 -1.50
C SER A 101 -4.43 16.26 -2.89
N LYS A 102 -5.13 16.82 -3.87
CA LYS A 102 -4.57 16.96 -5.24
C LYS A 102 -3.30 17.81 -5.22
N GLU A 103 -3.25 18.85 -4.37
CA GLU A 103 -2.09 19.70 -4.22
C GLU A 103 -0.88 18.92 -3.72
N GLU A 104 -1.05 18.06 -2.73
CA GLU A 104 0.03 17.22 -2.22
C GLU A 104 0.54 16.24 -3.28
N LEU A 105 -0.38 15.60 -3.99
CA LEU A 105 0.00 14.68 -5.08
C LEU A 105 0.70 15.44 -6.21
N TYR A 106 0.26 16.66 -6.50
CA TYR A 106 0.91 17.52 -7.50
C TYR A 106 2.36 17.81 -7.10
N ARG A 107 2.59 18.15 -5.83
CA ARG A 107 3.96 18.41 -5.32
C ARG A 107 4.85 17.18 -5.44
N ARG A 108 4.33 16.00 -5.09
CA ARG A 108 5.09 14.75 -5.22
C ARG A 108 5.42 14.45 -6.67
N ALA A 109 4.46 14.65 -7.57
CA ALA A 109 4.66 14.45 -9.00
C ALA A 109 5.71 15.43 -9.54
N SER A 110 5.70 16.68 -9.09
CA SER A 110 6.70 17.68 -9.45
C SER A 110 8.10 17.24 -9.04
N GLY A 111 8.25 16.75 -7.82
CA GLY A 111 9.53 16.26 -7.32
C GLY A 111 10.06 15.05 -8.09
N LEU A 112 9.19 14.28 -8.71
CA LEU A 112 9.55 13.12 -9.52
C LEU A 112 9.70 13.44 -11.01
N GLY A 113 9.52 14.70 -11.39
CA GLY A 113 9.68 15.14 -12.78
C GLY A 113 8.56 14.70 -13.72
N VAL A 114 7.36 14.47 -13.19
CA VAL A 114 6.19 14.11 -14.01
C VAL A 114 5.78 15.29 -14.89
N LYS A 115 5.76 15.08 -16.19
CA LYS A 115 5.32 16.11 -17.16
C LYS A 115 3.81 16.05 -17.35
N GLY A 116 3.20 17.22 -17.64
CA GLY A 116 1.76 17.32 -17.87
C GLY A 116 0.91 17.24 -16.61
N ARG A 117 1.52 17.32 -15.44
CA ARG A 117 0.85 17.16 -14.15
C ARG A 117 -0.26 18.20 -13.92
N SER A 118 -0.15 19.39 -14.48
CA SER A 118 -1.16 20.43 -14.32
C SER A 118 -2.52 20.07 -14.94
N ARG A 119 -2.54 19.11 -15.86
CA ARG A 119 -3.75 18.63 -16.53
C ARG A 119 -4.27 17.33 -15.95
N MET A 120 -3.61 16.79 -14.94
CA MET A 120 -3.96 15.50 -14.37
C MET A 120 -4.98 15.62 -13.27
N SER A 121 -5.89 14.64 -13.22
CA SER A 121 -6.78 14.43 -12.09
C SER A 121 -5.98 13.84 -10.92
N LYS A 122 -6.60 13.79 -9.75
CA LYS A 122 -6.00 13.19 -8.56
C LYS A 122 -5.57 11.74 -8.80
N GLY A 123 -6.43 10.96 -9.46
CA GLY A 123 -6.12 9.57 -9.81
C GLY A 123 -4.97 9.45 -10.81
N GLU A 124 -4.94 10.34 -11.81
CA GLU A 124 -3.87 10.36 -12.80
C GLU A 124 -2.53 10.73 -12.18
N LEU A 125 -2.54 11.68 -11.23
CA LEU A 125 -1.34 12.04 -10.47
C LEU A 125 -0.84 10.86 -9.66
N ALA A 126 -1.73 10.17 -8.96
CA ALA A 126 -1.36 8.99 -8.16
C ALA A 126 -0.77 7.89 -9.04
N GLU A 127 -1.35 7.65 -10.21
CA GLU A 127 -0.85 6.67 -11.17
C GLU A 127 0.54 7.02 -11.67
N ALA A 128 0.75 8.29 -12.04
CA ALA A 128 2.05 8.76 -12.53
C ALA A 128 3.13 8.66 -11.45
N ILE A 129 2.78 9.00 -10.20
CA ILE A 129 3.69 8.85 -9.06
C ILE A 129 4.07 7.38 -8.88
N ALA A 130 3.09 6.48 -8.93
CA ALA A 130 3.32 5.04 -8.76
C ALA A 130 4.29 4.49 -9.80
N ARG A 131 4.22 4.97 -11.03
CA ARG A 131 5.14 4.54 -12.10
C ARG A 131 6.57 5.04 -11.90
N ARG A 132 6.74 6.16 -11.21
CA ARG A 132 8.03 6.83 -11.05
C ARG A 132 8.77 6.49 -9.76
N GLN A 133 8.06 5.97 -8.76
CA GLN A 133 8.73 5.59 -7.50
C GLN A 133 9.19 4.15 -7.44
#